data_422fea0a7b77fb287c6ef9ed894f9f48
#
_entry.id   422fea0a7b77fb287c6ef9ed894f9f48
#
_cell.length_a   1.000
_cell.length_b   1.000
_cell.length_c   1.000
_cell.angle_alpha   90.00
_cell.angle_beta   90.00
_cell.angle_gamma   90.00
#
_symmetry.space_group_name_H-M   'P 1'
#
loop_
_entity.id
_entity.type
_entity.pdbx_description
1 polymer ?
#
loop_
_entity_poly.entity_id
_entity_poly.type
_entity_poly.pdbx_seq_one_letter_code
_entity_poly.pdbx_strand_id
1 'polypeptide(L)'
;MKKIIVSLSICAVMISLAACTPPASQSGSGGDLTGKVWALTELKGMPPAADTGISAEFSPDGKISGSAGCNRYSGTYTVSGSSITISSSIASTMMMCDDAIMEQENAYLKALPEAKTYEIKGDQLTLTGADKTSLASYKAQSQELAGSSWETTGYNNGKQAVIGALEGTTLTAEFGKDGTLNGNSGCNTYSGGYKVDGDQITIGPLASTMMACSDPAGVMDQEAQYLAALQSAATYQIEGNVLQLRTKDDALAAVFNKK
;
A
#
# COMPACT_ATOMS: atom_id res chain seq x y z
N MET A 1 74.46 27.37 -45.45
CA MET A 1 73.05 26.91 -45.55
C MET A 1 72.67 26.27 -44.21
N LYS A 2 72.08 27.06 -43.31
CA LYS A 2 71.68 26.59 -41.94
C LYS A 2 70.24 26.08 -42.00
N LYS A 3 70.08 24.84 -41.70
CA LYS A 3 68.72 24.24 -41.55
C LYS A 3 68.20 24.52 -40.13
N ILE A 4 67.10 25.25 -40.06
CA ILE A 4 66.34 25.49 -38.80
C ILE A 4 65.35 24.34 -38.64
N ILE A 5 65.53 23.63 -37.55
CA ILE A 5 64.51 22.56 -37.09
C ILE A 5 63.53 23.24 -36.14
N VAL A 6 62.29 23.37 -36.56
CA VAL A 6 61.21 23.85 -35.73
C VAL A 6 60.60 22.63 -35.01
N SER A 7 60.79 22.62 -33.71
CA SER A 7 60.16 21.55 -32.82
C SER A 7 58.77 21.98 -32.45
N LEU A 8 57.78 21.20 -32.89
CA LEU A 8 56.37 21.43 -32.62
C LEU A 8 55.97 20.66 -31.31
N SER A 9 55.87 21.40 -30.21
CA SER A 9 55.41 20.83 -28.94
C SER A 9 53.87 20.74 -28.97
N ILE A 10 53.37 19.51 -29.02
CA ILE A 10 51.93 19.22 -28.89
C ILE A 10 51.60 19.13 -27.40
N CYS A 11 50.89 20.16 -26.88
CA CYS A 11 50.33 20.16 -25.55
C CYS A 11 49.03 19.33 -25.59
N ALA A 12 49.06 18.11 -25.04
CA ALA A 12 47.86 17.29 -24.83
C ALA A 12 47.08 17.82 -23.62
N VAL A 13 45.96 18.45 -23.86
CA VAL A 13 45.00 18.85 -22.82
C VAL A 13 44.18 17.58 -22.44
N MET A 14 44.47 17.02 -21.29
CA MET A 14 43.63 15.97 -20.70
C MET A 14 42.36 16.60 -20.09
N ILE A 15 41.24 16.46 -20.77
CA ILE A 15 39.91 16.79 -20.24
C ILE A 15 39.49 15.66 -19.32
N SER A 16 39.55 15.88 -18.01
CA SER A 16 39.00 14.97 -16.99
C SER A 16 37.47 15.07 -17.00
N LEU A 17 36.80 14.09 -17.61
CA LEU A 17 35.37 13.89 -17.45
C LEU A 17 35.10 13.41 -16.01
N ALA A 18 34.65 14.30 -15.14
CA ALA A 18 34.09 13.94 -13.87
C ALA A 18 32.72 13.24 -14.13
N ALA A 19 32.72 11.92 -14.14
CA ALA A 19 31.49 11.15 -14.14
C ALA A 19 30.82 11.38 -12.80
N CYS A 20 29.68 12.11 -12.79
CA CYS A 20 28.75 12.11 -11.67
C CYS A 20 28.10 10.71 -11.58
N THR A 21 28.67 9.83 -10.76
CA THR A 21 27.99 8.60 -10.35
C THR A 21 26.83 9.01 -9.44
N PRO A 22 25.59 8.55 -9.73
CA PRO A 22 24.50 8.71 -8.77
C PRO A 22 24.88 7.97 -7.48
N PRO A 23 24.43 8.46 -6.29
CA PRO A 23 24.72 7.78 -5.05
C PRO A 23 24.19 6.36 -5.13
N ALA A 24 25.07 5.37 -4.93
CA ALA A 24 24.71 3.97 -4.85
C ALA A 24 23.76 3.81 -3.67
N SER A 25 22.56 3.26 -3.91
CA SER A 25 21.65 2.79 -2.87
C SER A 25 22.42 1.81 -2.00
N GLN A 26 22.74 2.18 -0.77
CA GLN A 26 23.42 1.30 0.17
C GLN A 26 22.40 0.28 0.64
N SER A 27 22.46 -0.92 0.10
CA SER A 27 21.80 -2.10 0.64
C SER A 27 22.38 -2.38 2.03
N GLY A 28 21.66 -1.96 3.07
CA GLY A 28 21.92 -2.45 4.43
C GLY A 28 21.74 -3.96 4.46
N SER A 29 22.50 -4.66 5.30
CA SER A 29 22.44 -6.11 5.48
C SER A 29 21.11 -6.51 6.15
N GLY A 30 20.10 -6.75 5.32
CA GLY A 30 18.76 -7.15 5.74
C GLY A 30 17.73 -6.51 4.83
N GLY A 31 17.08 -7.22 3.96
CA GLY A 31 15.99 -6.91 3.04
C GLY A 31 15.70 -5.43 2.73
N ASP A 32 14.99 -5.18 1.66
CA ASP A 32 14.64 -3.81 1.28
C ASP A 32 13.52 -3.27 2.20
N LEU A 33 13.75 -2.11 2.81
CA LEU A 33 12.75 -1.41 3.63
C LEU A 33 11.62 -0.86 2.76
N THR A 34 11.94 -0.49 1.52
CA THR A 34 11.03 0.13 0.56
C THR A 34 10.25 -0.92 -0.25
N GLY A 35 9.19 -0.48 -0.94
CA GLY A 35 8.40 -1.34 -1.82
C GLY A 35 7.55 -2.40 -1.09
N LYS A 36 7.33 -2.21 0.21
CA LYS A 36 6.49 -3.07 1.05
C LYS A 36 5.61 -2.22 1.95
N VAL A 37 4.41 -2.69 2.18
CA VAL A 37 3.58 -2.22 3.28
C VAL A 37 3.87 -3.09 4.50
N TRP A 38 4.22 -2.46 5.60
CA TRP A 38 4.56 -3.08 6.86
C TRP A 38 3.39 -2.96 7.82
N ALA A 39 2.65 -4.05 8.08
CA ALA A 39 1.58 -4.09 9.07
C ALA A 39 2.14 -4.24 10.47
N LEU A 40 1.72 -3.38 11.39
CA LEU A 40 2.13 -3.44 12.79
C LEU A 40 1.65 -4.75 13.43
N THR A 41 2.55 -5.46 14.06
CA THR A 41 2.25 -6.66 14.86
C THR A 41 2.40 -6.42 16.36
N GLU A 42 3.29 -5.49 16.74
CA GLU A 42 3.51 -5.12 18.13
C GLU A 42 3.93 -3.65 18.24
N LEU A 43 3.39 -2.95 19.23
CA LEU A 43 3.81 -1.62 19.68
C LEU A 43 4.32 -1.73 21.11
N LYS A 44 5.64 -1.52 21.30
CA LYS A 44 6.31 -1.64 22.63
C LYS A 44 5.99 -2.97 23.32
N GLY A 45 5.99 -4.08 22.56
CA GLY A 45 5.73 -5.43 23.04
C GLY A 45 4.26 -5.80 23.27
N MET A 46 3.31 -4.94 22.89
CA MET A 46 1.88 -5.21 22.95
C MET A 46 1.29 -5.32 21.53
N PRO A 47 0.38 -6.26 21.27
CA PRO A 47 -0.32 -6.32 20.01
C PRO A 47 -1.19 -5.06 19.82
N PRO A 48 -1.40 -4.62 18.57
CA PRO A 48 -2.35 -3.53 18.30
C PRO A 48 -3.77 -3.96 18.66
N ALA A 49 -4.63 -2.98 18.97
CA ALA A 49 -6.05 -3.23 19.16
C ALA A 49 -6.64 -3.87 17.89
N ALA A 50 -7.61 -4.74 18.07
CA ALA A 50 -8.26 -5.42 16.95
C ALA A 50 -8.80 -4.39 15.93
N ASP A 51 -8.72 -4.75 14.65
CA ASP A 51 -9.26 -4.01 13.50
C ASP A 51 -8.71 -2.60 13.26
N THR A 52 -7.60 -2.22 13.90
CA THR A 52 -7.01 -0.87 13.71
C THR A 52 -6.16 -0.70 12.46
N GLY A 53 -5.68 -1.78 11.86
CA GLY A 53 -4.95 -1.75 10.57
C GLY A 53 -3.75 -0.79 10.53
N ILE A 54 -2.94 -0.70 11.61
CA ILE A 54 -1.77 0.17 11.65
C ILE A 54 -0.71 -0.32 10.66
N SER A 55 -0.20 0.60 9.84
CA SER A 55 0.79 0.27 8.81
C SER A 55 1.84 1.35 8.63
N ALA A 56 2.98 0.95 8.05
CA ALA A 56 4.03 1.86 7.60
C ALA A 56 4.49 1.47 6.19
N GLU A 57 4.69 2.47 5.35
CA GLU A 57 5.28 2.34 4.03
C GLU A 57 6.44 3.33 3.92
N PHE A 58 7.60 2.83 3.48
CA PHE A 58 8.81 3.63 3.29
C PHE A 58 9.07 3.78 1.80
N SER A 59 8.98 5.00 1.30
CA SER A 59 9.20 5.31 -0.11
C SER A 59 10.66 5.64 -0.40
N PRO A 60 11.18 5.33 -1.60
CA PRO A 60 12.57 5.62 -1.96
C PRO A 60 12.95 7.11 -1.92
N ASP A 61 11.97 8.00 -2.00
CA ASP A 61 12.14 9.46 -1.91
C ASP A 61 12.28 9.98 -0.46
N GLY A 62 12.38 9.07 0.54
CA GLY A 62 12.56 9.42 1.94
C GLY A 62 11.27 9.79 2.68
N LYS A 63 10.12 9.40 2.15
CA LYS A 63 8.82 9.57 2.83
C LYS A 63 8.43 8.29 3.55
N ILE A 64 7.84 8.46 4.74
CA ILE A 64 7.11 7.43 5.47
C ILE A 64 5.65 7.82 5.51
N SER A 65 4.76 6.88 5.25
CA SER A 65 3.30 7.07 5.32
C SER A 65 2.61 5.79 5.76
N GLY A 66 1.33 5.88 6.07
CA GLY A 66 0.52 4.73 6.43
C GLY A 66 -0.74 5.08 7.20
N SER A 67 -1.33 4.07 7.84
CA SER A 67 -2.43 4.20 8.79
C SER A 67 -1.87 4.15 10.21
N ALA A 68 -2.34 5.04 11.08
CA ALA A 68 -2.00 5.02 12.50
C ALA A 68 -3.09 4.32 13.36
N GLY A 69 -4.11 3.78 12.70
CA GLY A 69 -5.26 3.12 13.31
C GLY A 69 -6.58 3.83 12.94
N CYS A 70 -6.75 5.06 13.36
CA CYS A 70 -7.87 5.92 12.95
C CYS A 70 -7.49 6.82 11.78
N ASN A 71 -6.34 7.46 11.87
CA ASN A 71 -5.89 8.47 10.93
C ASN A 71 -4.77 7.96 10.02
N ARG A 72 -4.71 8.53 8.82
CA ARG A 72 -3.55 8.37 7.93
C ARG A 72 -2.48 9.36 8.37
N TYR A 73 -1.23 8.96 8.27
CA TYR A 73 -0.09 9.82 8.58
C TYR A 73 0.93 9.88 7.45
N SER A 74 1.74 10.93 7.45
CA SER A 74 2.90 11.07 6.58
C SER A 74 4.01 11.85 7.28
N GLY A 75 5.25 11.50 6.96
CA GLY A 75 6.45 12.12 7.49
C GLY A 75 7.65 11.88 6.56
N THR A 76 8.83 12.17 7.06
CA THR A 76 10.08 11.89 6.33
C THR A 76 11.00 11.01 7.16
N TYR A 77 11.83 10.24 6.46
CA TYR A 77 12.85 9.42 7.10
C TYR A 77 14.18 9.46 6.32
N THR A 78 15.25 9.09 6.99
CA THR A 78 16.57 8.84 6.38
C THR A 78 17.15 7.57 6.97
N VAL A 79 17.94 6.85 6.17
CA VAL A 79 18.64 5.63 6.57
C VAL A 79 20.13 5.71 6.25
N SER A 80 20.94 5.11 7.11
CA SER A 80 22.38 4.90 6.88
C SER A 80 22.80 3.57 7.50
N GLY A 81 23.00 2.56 6.67
CA GLY A 81 23.18 1.19 7.12
C GLY A 81 21.94 0.70 7.86
N SER A 82 22.07 0.27 9.10
CA SER A 82 20.96 -0.14 9.97
C SER A 82 20.37 1.02 10.80
N SER A 83 20.95 2.21 10.71
CA SER A 83 20.43 3.38 11.41
C SER A 83 19.26 4.00 10.65
N ILE A 84 18.23 4.40 11.37
CA ILE A 84 17.06 5.12 10.84
C ILE A 84 16.80 6.38 11.67
N THR A 85 16.42 7.45 11.00
CA THR A 85 15.92 8.66 11.63
C THR A 85 14.59 9.01 10.99
N ILE A 86 13.53 9.01 11.78
CA ILE A 86 12.19 9.43 11.35
C ILE A 86 11.95 10.83 11.95
N SER A 87 11.49 11.77 11.12
CA SER A 87 11.21 13.14 11.54
C SER A 87 10.13 13.16 12.63
N SER A 88 10.28 14.05 13.61
CA SER A 88 9.24 14.35 14.60
C SER A 88 8.06 15.15 14.01
N SER A 89 8.24 15.73 12.80
CA SER A 89 7.17 16.43 12.09
C SER A 89 6.37 15.44 11.26
N ILE A 90 5.44 14.75 11.92
CA ILE A 90 4.50 13.82 11.30
C ILE A 90 3.16 14.54 11.15
N ALA A 91 2.66 14.63 9.92
CA ALA A 91 1.30 15.11 9.64
C ALA A 91 0.32 13.92 9.72
N SER A 92 -0.88 14.16 10.24
CA SER A 92 -1.96 13.17 10.20
C SER A 92 -3.30 13.82 9.86
N THR A 93 -4.25 13.03 9.35
CA THR A 93 -5.65 13.44 9.28
C THR A 93 -6.21 13.58 10.70
N MET A 94 -7.40 14.15 10.84
CA MET A 94 -8.00 14.48 12.15
C MET A 94 -9.40 13.88 12.26
N MET A 95 -9.54 12.60 11.94
CA MET A 95 -10.78 11.86 12.25
C MET A 95 -10.81 11.52 13.74
N MET A 96 -12.00 11.36 14.28
CA MET A 96 -12.22 10.94 15.66
C MET A 96 -12.75 9.51 15.66
N CYS A 97 -12.07 8.63 16.38
CA CYS A 97 -12.46 7.24 16.61
C CYS A 97 -12.59 7.00 18.12
N ASP A 98 -12.85 5.77 18.53
CA ASP A 98 -12.93 5.39 19.92
C ASP A 98 -11.65 5.72 20.69
N ASP A 99 -11.77 6.10 21.94
CA ASP A 99 -10.65 6.59 22.80
C ASP A 99 -9.46 5.63 22.80
N ALA A 100 -9.71 4.32 22.88
CA ALA A 100 -8.64 3.31 22.89
C ALA A 100 -7.83 3.30 21.57
N ILE A 101 -8.50 3.54 20.44
CA ILE A 101 -7.86 3.64 19.12
C ILE A 101 -7.03 4.93 19.05
N MET A 102 -7.58 6.04 19.55
CA MET A 102 -6.89 7.32 19.57
C MET A 102 -5.65 7.30 20.49
N GLU A 103 -5.73 6.63 21.64
CA GLU A 103 -4.58 6.43 22.55
C GLU A 103 -3.48 5.61 21.88
N GLN A 104 -3.84 4.53 21.20
CA GLN A 104 -2.89 3.71 20.46
C GLN A 104 -2.26 4.46 19.28
N GLU A 105 -3.05 5.23 18.51
CA GLU A 105 -2.55 6.10 17.44
C GLU A 105 -1.50 7.09 17.96
N ASN A 106 -1.82 7.80 19.05
CA ASN A 106 -0.91 8.74 19.68
C ASN A 106 0.38 8.06 20.15
N ALA A 107 0.28 6.86 20.76
CA ALA A 107 1.43 6.08 21.19
C ALA A 107 2.30 5.64 20.00
N TYR A 108 1.69 5.22 18.91
CA TYR A 108 2.36 4.82 17.68
C TYR A 108 3.09 5.98 17.00
N LEU A 109 2.41 7.09 16.75
CA LEU A 109 3.00 8.28 16.12
C LEU A 109 4.14 8.88 16.96
N LYS A 110 4.06 8.77 18.30
CA LYS A 110 5.13 9.17 19.21
C LYS A 110 6.32 8.22 19.16
N ALA A 111 6.10 6.92 18.98
CA ALA A 111 7.17 5.92 18.93
C ALA A 111 8.04 6.03 17.67
N LEU A 112 7.47 6.44 16.53
CA LEU A 112 8.18 6.50 15.26
C LEU A 112 9.44 7.37 15.31
N PRO A 113 9.45 8.62 15.81
CA PRO A 113 10.66 9.44 15.90
C PRO A 113 11.67 8.96 16.96
N GLU A 114 11.25 8.10 17.91
CA GLU A 114 12.13 7.49 18.89
C GLU A 114 13.05 6.42 18.28
N ALA A 115 12.71 5.89 17.09
CA ALA A 115 13.49 4.88 16.40
C ALA A 115 14.90 5.36 16.06
N LYS A 116 15.90 4.50 16.28
CA LYS A 116 17.31 4.74 16.00
C LYS A 116 17.90 3.69 15.06
N THR A 117 17.41 2.48 15.15
CA THR A 117 17.85 1.40 14.26
C THR A 117 16.66 0.60 13.76
N TYR A 118 16.85 -0.04 12.61
CA TYR A 118 15.90 -1.00 12.08
C TYR A 118 16.59 -2.30 11.71
N GLU A 119 15.87 -3.38 11.78
CA GLU A 119 16.29 -4.71 11.34
C GLU A 119 15.17 -5.38 10.53
N ILE A 120 15.53 -5.97 9.39
CA ILE A 120 14.60 -6.76 8.57
C ILE A 120 15.10 -8.20 8.56
N LYS A 121 14.23 -9.13 8.98
CA LYS A 121 14.44 -10.58 8.96
C LYS A 121 13.32 -11.25 8.20
N GLY A 122 13.56 -11.58 6.93
CA GLY A 122 12.54 -12.14 6.06
C GLY A 122 11.39 -11.15 5.81
N ASP A 123 10.22 -11.44 6.32
CA ASP A 123 9.02 -10.61 6.24
C ASP A 123 8.76 -9.78 7.51
N GLN A 124 9.69 -9.73 8.44
CA GLN A 124 9.59 -8.97 9.68
C GLN A 124 10.49 -7.74 9.67
N LEU A 125 9.95 -6.59 10.08
CA LEU A 125 10.69 -5.35 10.34
C LEU A 125 10.54 -5.01 11.83
N THR A 126 11.65 -4.67 12.48
CA THR A 126 11.67 -4.17 13.85
C THR A 126 12.33 -2.80 13.89
N LEU A 127 11.66 -1.82 14.47
CA LEU A 127 12.21 -0.51 14.83
C LEU A 127 12.62 -0.52 16.30
N THR A 128 13.85 -0.08 16.57
CA THR A 128 14.45 -0.16 17.91
C THR A 128 14.90 1.23 18.37
N GLY A 129 14.65 1.54 19.63
CA GLY A 129 15.04 2.78 20.28
C GLY A 129 16.53 2.85 20.67
N ALA A 130 16.94 3.99 21.26
CA ALA A 130 18.32 4.21 21.70
C ALA A 130 18.76 3.24 22.84
N ASP A 131 17.83 2.81 23.66
CA ASP A 131 18.01 1.85 24.75
C ASP A 131 17.96 0.37 24.31
N LYS A 132 17.89 0.13 22.99
CA LYS A 132 17.75 -1.16 22.35
C LYS A 132 16.40 -1.88 22.64
N THR A 133 15.41 -1.17 23.14
CA THR A 133 14.06 -1.71 23.25
C THR A 133 13.35 -1.72 21.88
N SER A 134 12.52 -2.73 21.62
CA SER A 134 11.65 -2.75 20.46
C SER A 134 10.55 -1.71 20.64
N LEU A 135 10.47 -0.78 19.70
CA LEU A 135 9.42 0.25 19.68
C LEU A 135 8.22 -0.20 18.85
N ALA A 136 8.48 -0.82 17.70
CA ALA A 136 7.44 -1.31 16.81
C ALA A 136 7.97 -2.50 16.01
N SER A 137 7.19 -3.56 15.96
CA SER A 137 7.45 -4.74 15.12
C SER A 137 6.36 -4.82 14.07
N TYR A 138 6.75 -5.18 12.85
CA TYR A 138 5.86 -5.25 11.72
C TYR A 138 6.06 -6.56 10.95
N LYS A 139 5.04 -6.90 10.17
CA LYS A 139 5.12 -7.94 9.15
C LYS A 139 4.85 -7.34 7.78
N ALA A 140 5.65 -7.71 6.78
CA ALA A 140 5.39 -7.31 5.41
C ALA A 140 4.04 -7.88 4.95
N GLN A 141 3.17 -7.02 4.45
CA GLN A 141 1.92 -7.44 3.83
C GLN A 141 2.15 -7.80 2.37
N SER A 142 1.51 -8.87 1.94
CA SER A 142 1.46 -9.17 0.51
C SER A 142 0.68 -8.08 -0.20
N GLN A 143 1.29 -7.48 -1.21
CA GLN A 143 0.66 -6.56 -2.16
C GLN A 143 0.12 -7.31 -3.38
N GLU A 144 0.23 -8.64 -3.37
CA GLU A 144 -0.30 -9.47 -4.44
C GLU A 144 -1.82 -9.55 -4.34
N LEU A 145 -2.49 -9.17 -5.41
CA LEU A 145 -3.93 -9.32 -5.54
C LEU A 145 -4.32 -10.80 -5.69
N ALA A 146 -3.48 -11.57 -6.40
CA ALA A 146 -3.69 -12.99 -6.62
C ALA A 146 -3.61 -13.80 -5.31
N GLY A 147 -4.63 -14.57 -5.01
CA GLY A 147 -4.76 -15.36 -3.78
C GLY A 147 -5.26 -14.55 -2.58
N SER A 148 -5.91 -13.40 -2.81
CA SER A 148 -6.44 -12.54 -1.76
C SER A 148 -7.98 -12.51 -1.75
N SER A 149 -8.55 -12.24 -0.56
CA SER A 149 -9.99 -12.16 -0.34
C SER A 149 -10.34 -10.85 0.35
N TRP A 150 -11.43 -10.22 -0.11
CA TRP A 150 -11.79 -8.87 0.21
C TRP A 150 -13.28 -8.74 0.49
N GLU A 151 -13.64 -7.83 1.41
CA GLU A 151 -15.00 -7.40 1.66
C GLU A 151 -15.17 -5.96 1.21
N THR A 152 -16.22 -5.70 0.43
CA THR A 152 -16.47 -4.39 -0.18
C THR A 152 -17.00 -3.41 0.87
N THR A 153 -16.33 -2.27 1.02
CA THR A 153 -16.77 -1.16 1.87
C THR A 153 -17.47 -0.06 1.08
N GLY A 154 -17.24 -0.04 -0.24
CA GLY A 154 -17.91 0.91 -1.13
C GLY A 154 -17.71 0.55 -2.60
N TYR A 155 -18.69 0.90 -3.43
CA TYR A 155 -18.64 0.71 -4.89
C TYR A 155 -19.32 1.86 -5.62
N ASN A 156 -18.89 2.13 -6.84
CA ASN A 156 -19.49 3.15 -7.69
C ASN A 156 -20.82 2.67 -8.26
N ASN A 157 -21.88 3.41 -7.99
CA ASN A 157 -23.24 3.06 -8.41
C ASN A 157 -23.56 3.43 -9.88
N GLY A 158 -22.56 3.85 -10.66
CA GLY A 158 -22.74 4.31 -12.04
C GLY A 158 -23.37 5.71 -12.17
N LYS A 159 -23.67 6.39 -11.03
CA LYS A 159 -24.26 7.72 -10.96
C LYS A 159 -23.32 8.73 -10.26
N GLN A 160 -22.01 8.54 -10.44
CA GLN A 160 -20.95 9.38 -9.85
C GLN A 160 -20.91 9.38 -8.31
N ALA A 161 -21.41 8.34 -7.67
CA ALA A 161 -21.38 8.19 -6.22
C ALA A 161 -20.80 6.81 -5.84
N VAL A 162 -19.95 6.82 -4.81
CA VAL A 162 -19.51 5.60 -4.12
C VAL A 162 -20.44 5.39 -2.94
N ILE A 163 -21.10 4.25 -2.91
CA ILE A 163 -22.07 3.86 -1.87
C ILE A 163 -21.65 2.57 -1.20
N GLY A 164 -22.04 2.37 0.05
CA GLY A 164 -21.84 1.12 0.78
C GLY A 164 -22.83 0.02 0.37
N ALA A 165 -22.59 -1.18 0.85
CA ALA A 165 -23.54 -2.26 0.71
C ALA A 165 -24.85 -1.95 1.48
N LEU A 166 -25.97 -2.47 0.98
CA LEU A 166 -27.25 -2.39 1.68
C LEU A 166 -27.15 -3.17 3.01
N GLU A 167 -27.79 -2.66 4.04
CA GLU A 167 -27.86 -3.30 5.33
C GLU A 167 -28.41 -4.75 5.19
N GLY A 168 -27.76 -5.70 5.85
CA GLY A 168 -28.11 -7.12 5.75
C GLY A 168 -27.48 -7.83 4.54
N THR A 169 -26.70 -7.14 3.67
CA THR A 169 -25.97 -7.77 2.57
C THR A 169 -24.46 -7.69 2.77
N THR A 170 -23.74 -8.66 2.19
CA THR A 170 -22.28 -8.67 2.17
C THR A 170 -21.82 -8.79 0.73
N LEU A 171 -20.96 -7.86 0.28
CA LEU A 171 -20.32 -7.89 -1.03
C LEU A 171 -18.88 -8.34 -0.86
N THR A 172 -18.44 -9.33 -1.64
CA THR A 172 -17.08 -9.86 -1.51
C THR A 172 -16.42 -10.03 -2.88
N ALA A 173 -15.07 -10.02 -2.89
CA ALA A 173 -14.26 -10.34 -4.06
C ALA A 173 -13.08 -11.23 -3.64
N GLU A 174 -12.94 -12.38 -4.28
CA GLU A 174 -11.86 -13.34 -4.09
C GLU A 174 -11.08 -13.49 -5.39
N PHE A 175 -9.82 -13.04 -5.39
CA PHE A 175 -8.92 -13.10 -6.54
C PHE A 175 -8.09 -14.37 -6.46
N GLY A 176 -8.46 -15.40 -7.23
CA GLY A 176 -7.74 -16.67 -7.27
C GLY A 176 -6.37 -16.53 -7.93
N LYS A 177 -5.40 -17.35 -7.51
CA LYS A 177 -4.06 -17.40 -8.13
C LYS A 177 -4.07 -17.88 -9.58
N ASP A 178 -5.13 -18.52 -9.99
CA ASP A 178 -5.39 -19.02 -11.33
C ASP A 178 -6.03 -17.97 -12.27
N GLY A 179 -6.20 -16.73 -11.80
CA GLY A 179 -6.84 -15.64 -12.54
C GLY A 179 -8.36 -15.69 -12.49
N THR A 180 -8.96 -16.45 -11.59
CA THR A 180 -10.40 -16.43 -11.32
C THR A 180 -10.76 -15.32 -10.33
N LEU A 181 -11.92 -14.69 -10.55
CA LEU A 181 -12.55 -13.75 -9.62
C LEU A 181 -13.92 -14.30 -9.26
N ASN A 182 -14.11 -14.52 -7.95
CA ASN A 182 -15.37 -15.01 -7.40
C ASN A 182 -15.84 -14.11 -6.26
N GLY A 183 -17.12 -14.18 -5.91
CA GLY A 183 -17.61 -13.44 -4.77
C GLY A 183 -19.12 -13.49 -4.62
N ASN A 184 -19.60 -12.67 -3.68
CA ASN A 184 -21.02 -12.45 -3.41
C ASN A 184 -21.38 -11.01 -3.79
N SER A 185 -22.51 -10.83 -4.47
CA SER A 185 -23.02 -9.52 -4.91
C SER A 185 -24.23 -9.03 -4.11
N GLY A 186 -24.48 -9.67 -2.98
CA GLY A 186 -25.60 -9.35 -2.07
C GLY A 186 -26.71 -10.40 -2.11
N CYS A 187 -27.22 -10.74 -3.29
CA CYS A 187 -28.18 -11.83 -3.51
C CYS A 187 -27.50 -13.05 -4.10
N ASN A 188 -26.75 -12.86 -5.18
CA ASN A 188 -26.15 -13.92 -5.96
C ASN A 188 -24.65 -14.03 -5.72
N THR A 189 -24.11 -15.22 -5.96
CA THR A 189 -22.68 -15.42 -6.15
C THR A 189 -22.31 -15.16 -7.60
N TYR A 190 -21.12 -14.64 -7.81
CA TYR A 190 -20.61 -14.39 -9.17
C TYR A 190 -19.26 -15.02 -9.38
N SER A 191 -18.91 -15.26 -10.64
CA SER A 191 -17.60 -15.74 -11.05
C SER A 191 -17.21 -15.19 -12.42
N GLY A 192 -15.91 -15.05 -12.65
CA GLY A 192 -15.33 -14.63 -13.92
C GLY A 192 -13.81 -14.72 -13.89
N GLY A 193 -13.17 -14.11 -14.88
CA GLY A 193 -11.72 -14.04 -14.96
C GLY A 193 -11.20 -12.64 -14.74
N TYR A 194 -9.98 -12.54 -14.25
CA TYR A 194 -9.23 -11.29 -14.21
C TYR A 194 -7.79 -11.49 -14.68
N LYS A 195 -7.15 -10.39 -15.10
CA LYS A 195 -5.73 -10.33 -15.44
C LYS A 195 -5.12 -9.09 -14.84
N VAL A 196 -3.87 -9.20 -14.40
CA VAL A 196 -3.07 -8.08 -13.89
C VAL A 196 -1.77 -7.95 -14.68
N ASP A 197 -1.34 -6.71 -14.89
CA ASP A 197 -0.06 -6.35 -15.48
C ASP A 197 0.45 -5.09 -14.74
N GLY A 198 1.40 -5.29 -13.84
CA GLY A 198 1.80 -4.24 -12.90
C GLY A 198 0.64 -3.84 -11.99
N ASP A 199 0.26 -2.57 -12.01
CA ASP A 199 -0.88 -1.98 -11.31
C ASP A 199 -2.20 -2.01 -12.12
N GLN A 200 -2.12 -2.47 -13.37
CA GLN A 200 -3.29 -2.56 -14.24
C GLN A 200 -4.07 -3.83 -13.99
N ILE A 201 -5.38 -3.72 -14.02
CA ILE A 201 -6.30 -4.85 -13.89
C ILE A 201 -7.31 -4.82 -15.02
N THR A 202 -7.63 -6.01 -15.55
CA THR A 202 -8.77 -6.20 -16.45
C THR A 202 -9.64 -7.31 -15.88
N ILE A 203 -10.89 -6.97 -15.57
CA ILE A 203 -11.90 -7.93 -15.11
C ILE A 203 -12.79 -8.25 -16.31
N GLY A 204 -12.86 -9.54 -16.66
CA GLY A 204 -13.67 -10.05 -17.74
C GLY A 204 -15.18 -10.05 -17.42
N PRO A 205 -16.01 -10.59 -18.33
CA PRO A 205 -17.43 -10.76 -18.04
C PRO A 205 -17.62 -11.61 -16.78
N LEU A 206 -18.49 -11.12 -15.88
CA LEU A 206 -18.86 -11.80 -14.65
C LEU A 206 -20.22 -12.47 -14.85
N ALA A 207 -20.28 -13.78 -14.61
CA ALA A 207 -21.53 -14.55 -14.57
C ALA A 207 -22.00 -14.64 -13.11
N SER A 208 -23.30 -14.48 -12.88
CA SER A 208 -23.90 -14.65 -11.56
C SER A 208 -24.96 -15.75 -11.57
N THR A 209 -25.24 -16.31 -10.39
CA THR A 209 -26.46 -17.15 -10.20
C THR A 209 -27.71 -16.30 -10.44
N MET A 210 -28.86 -16.94 -10.61
CA MET A 210 -30.09 -16.25 -11.05
C MET A 210 -31.19 -16.32 -9.96
N MET A 211 -30.81 -16.11 -8.69
CA MET A 211 -31.84 -15.95 -7.65
C MET A 211 -32.46 -14.55 -7.78
N ALA A 212 -33.76 -14.47 -7.51
CA ALA A 212 -34.48 -13.20 -7.42
C ALA A 212 -34.76 -12.91 -5.94
N CYS A 213 -33.97 -12.04 -5.35
CA CYS A 213 -34.14 -11.61 -3.95
C CYS A 213 -34.98 -10.34 -3.90
N SER A 214 -35.91 -10.30 -2.95
CA SER A 214 -36.76 -9.14 -2.71
C SER A 214 -36.38 -8.37 -1.43
N ASP A 215 -35.53 -8.97 -0.60
CA ASP A 215 -35.10 -8.41 0.67
C ASP A 215 -33.56 -8.50 0.80
N PRO A 216 -32.88 -7.39 1.14
CA PRO A 216 -33.45 -6.04 1.29
C PRO A 216 -33.90 -5.45 -0.05
N ALA A 217 -34.84 -4.49 0.02
CA ALA A 217 -35.30 -3.78 -1.18
C ALA A 217 -34.14 -3.13 -1.93
N GLY A 218 -34.06 -3.34 -3.25
CA GLY A 218 -32.97 -2.82 -4.08
C GLY A 218 -31.73 -3.70 -4.20
N VAL A 219 -31.73 -4.92 -3.59
CA VAL A 219 -30.57 -5.82 -3.63
C VAL A 219 -30.22 -6.25 -5.06
N MET A 220 -31.19 -6.41 -5.95
CA MET A 220 -30.94 -6.75 -7.36
C MET A 220 -30.30 -5.59 -8.12
N ASP A 221 -30.68 -4.34 -7.83
CA ASP A 221 -30.05 -3.14 -8.37
C ASP A 221 -28.62 -2.99 -7.84
N GLN A 222 -28.40 -3.26 -6.54
CA GLN A 222 -27.09 -3.32 -5.93
C GLN A 222 -26.17 -4.30 -6.67
N GLU A 223 -26.65 -5.53 -6.90
CA GLU A 223 -25.89 -6.56 -7.62
C GLU A 223 -25.45 -6.08 -9.01
N ALA A 224 -26.38 -5.55 -9.81
CA ALA A 224 -26.10 -5.06 -11.13
C ALA A 224 -25.07 -3.92 -11.13
N GLN A 225 -25.20 -2.97 -10.20
CA GLN A 225 -24.27 -1.85 -10.03
C GLN A 225 -22.89 -2.31 -9.57
N TYR A 226 -22.82 -3.22 -8.59
CA TYR A 226 -21.57 -3.75 -8.08
C TYR A 226 -20.78 -4.52 -9.13
N LEU A 227 -21.42 -5.42 -9.87
CA LEU A 227 -20.77 -6.18 -10.95
C LEU A 227 -20.29 -5.24 -12.08
N ALA A 228 -21.06 -4.20 -12.41
CA ALA A 228 -20.65 -3.19 -13.37
C ALA A 228 -19.45 -2.38 -12.85
N ALA A 229 -19.43 -2.02 -11.57
CA ALA A 229 -18.31 -1.34 -10.94
C ALA A 229 -17.02 -2.19 -11.01
N LEU A 230 -17.08 -3.47 -10.68
CA LEU A 230 -15.94 -4.38 -10.81
C LEU A 230 -15.40 -4.43 -12.24
N GLN A 231 -16.28 -4.59 -13.24
CA GLN A 231 -15.88 -4.67 -14.65
C GLN A 231 -15.37 -3.35 -15.22
N SER A 232 -15.63 -2.22 -14.57
CA SER A 232 -15.11 -0.91 -14.96
C SER A 232 -13.68 -0.66 -14.47
N ALA A 233 -13.14 -1.52 -13.61
CA ALA A 233 -11.79 -1.38 -13.07
C ALA A 233 -10.73 -1.45 -14.16
N ALA A 234 -9.75 -0.55 -14.09
CA ALA A 234 -8.60 -0.47 -14.98
C ALA A 234 -7.27 -0.53 -14.22
N THR A 235 -7.25 -0.03 -12.97
CA THR A 235 -6.08 -0.13 -12.09
C THR A 235 -6.50 -0.60 -10.70
N TYR A 236 -5.54 -1.17 -9.97
CA TYR A 236 -5.72 -1.53 -8.57
C TYR A 236 -4.55 -1.04 -7.73
N GLN A 237 -4.84 -0.75 -6.48
CA GLN A 237 -3.84 -0.37 -5.48
C GLN A 237 -4.20 -1.04 -4.15
N ILE A 238 -3.21 -1.67 -3.52
CA ILE A 238 -3.35 -2.24 -2.17
C ILE A 238 -2.52 -1.40 -1.21
N GLU A 239 -3.17 -0.77 -0.25
CA GLU A 239 -2.52 -0.02 0.82
C GLU A 239 -2.95 -0.60 2.17
N GLY A 240 -2.03 -1.29 2.83
CA GLY A 240 -2.36 -1.98 4.08
C GLY A 240 -3.44 -3.03 3.87
N ASN A 241 -4.56 -2.87 4.57
CA ASN A 241 -5.72 -3.76 4.46
C ASN A 241 -6.78 -3.24 3.47
N VAL A 242 -6.49 -2.19 2.71
CA VAL A 242 -7.43 -1.59 1.78
C VAL A 242 -7.02 -1.88 0.33
N LEU A 243 -7.93 -2.44 -0.45
CA LEU A 243 -7.83 -2.54 -1.90
C LEU A 243 -8.72 -1.47 -2.54
N GLN A 244 -8.17 -0.69 -3.44
CA GLN A 244 -8.90 0.23 -4.30
C GLN A 244 -8.83 -0.26 -5.75
N LEU A 245 -9.98 -0.36 -6.39
CA LEU A 245 -10.11 -0.51 -7.83
C LEU A 245 -10.51 0.84 -8.41
N ARG A 246 -9.83 1.27 -9.49
CA ARG A 246 -10.10 2.54 -10.17
C ARG A 246 -10.40 2.34 -11.65
N THR A 247 -11.23 3.20 -12.20
CA THR A 247 -11.56 3.23 -13.62
C THR A 247 -10.41 3.86 -14.43
N LYS A 248 -10.50 3.82 -15.75
CA LYS A 248 -9.53 4.49 -16.65
C LYS A 248 -9.41 6.00 -16.42
N ASP A 249 -10.46 6.64 -15.92
CA ASP A 249 -10.50 8.08 -15.62
C ASP A 249 -10.10 8.36 -14.15
N ASP A 250 -9.46 7.40 -13.49
CA ASP A 250 -9.01 7.45 -12.09
C ASP A 250 -10.15 7.65 -11.06
N ALA A 251 -11.39 7.44 -11.45
CA ALA A 251 -12.51 7.43 -10.51
C ALA A 251 -12.50 6.12 -9.71
N LEU A 252 -12.94 6.18 -8.45
CA LEU A 252 -13.05 4.98 -7.62
C LEU A 252 -14.15 4.05 -8.18
N ALA A 253 -13.80 2.84 -8.58
CA ALA A 253 -14.72 1.80 -9.01
C ALA A 253 -15.27 1.02 -7.79
N ALA A 254 -14.37 0.53 -6.94
CA ALA A 254 -14.73 -0.14 -5.70
C ALA A 254 -13.59 -0.03 -4.67
N VAL A 255 -13.95 -0.10 -3.38
CA VAL A 255 -13.01 -0.12 -2.26
C VAL A 255 -13.38 -1.25 -1.31
N PHE A 256 -12.36 -1.88 -0.74
CA PHE A 256 -12.49 -3.10 0.03
C PHE A 256 -11.57 -3.09 1.24
N ASN A 257 -11.97 -3.84 2.27
CA ASN A 257 -11.08 -4.25 3.35
C ASN A 257 -10.69 -5.73 3.17
N LYS A 258 -9.48 -6.06 3.58
CA LYS A 258 -8.95 -7.43 3.55
C LYS A 258 -9.72 -8.29 4.55
N LYS A 259 -10.07 -9.50 4.13
CA LYS A 259 -10.66 -10.54 4.98
C LYS A 259 -9.60 -11.34 5.71
#